data_9879533089fe518a57715a3086afee08
#
_entry.id   9879533089fe518a57715a3086afee08
#
_cell.length_a   1.000
_cell.length_b   1.000
_cell.length_c   1.000
_cell.angle_alpha   90.00
_cell.angle_beta   90.00
_cell.angle_gamma   90.00
#
_symmetry.space_group_name_H-M   'P 1'
#
loop_
_entity.id
_entity.type
_entity.pdbx_description
1 polymer ?
#
loop_
_entity_poly.entity_id
_entity_poly.type
_entity_poly.pdbx_seq_one_letter_code
_entity_poly.pdbx_strand_id
1 'polypeptide(L)'
;ADARKLFWKQMQDHYYPLGIDAWWMDASEPNIRDCTDLQYRKDLCGPTALGPSAKFFNAYALMNAEAIYDGQRGVEPDKRVFLLTRSGFAGLQRYSTATWSGDIATRWEDMKAQISAGLNFAVSGIPYWTMDIGGFCVENRYVAGQMEFNKTGCENADYKEWRELNTRWYQFGAFCPFVPCTRSVSVP
;
A
#
# COMPACT_ATOMS: atom_id res chain seq x y z
N ALA A 1 5.80 9.21 -22.06
CA ALA A 1 6.20 10.54 -21.56
C ALA A 1 4.98 11.43 -21.35
N ASP A 2 4.10 11.61 -22.33
CA ASP A 2 3.02 12.62 -22.26
C ASP A 2 1.94 12.26 -21.23
N ALA A 3 1.55 11.00 -21.12
CA ALA A 3 0.62 10.54 -20.08
C ALA A 3 1.13 10.83 -18.67
N ARG A 4 2.43 10.62 -18.40
CA ARG A 4 3.06 10.93 -17.10
C ARG A 4 3.06 12.43 -16.81
N LYS A 5 3.34 13.26 -17.82
CA LYS A 5 3.28 14.72 -17.68
C LYS A 5 1.86 15.20 -17.39
N LEU A 6 0.86 14.65 -18.10
CA LEU A 6 -0.55 14.96 -17.88
C LEU A 6 -0.98 14.55 -16.46
N PHE A 7 -0.60 13.34 -16.03
CA PHE A 7 -0.91 12.84 -14.69
C PHE A 7 -0.36 13.78 -13.60
N TRP A 8 0.92 14.13 -13.68
CA TRP A 8 1.49 15.10 -12.74
C TRP A 8 0.82 16.46 -12.82
N LYS A 9 0.55 16.96 -14.02
CA LYS A 9 -0.12 18.26 -14.19
C LYS A 9 -1.46 18.31 -13.46
N GLN A 10 -2.26 17.26 -13.53
CA GLN A 10 -3.53 17.20 -12.80
C GLN A 10 -3.32 17.22 -11.28
N MET A 11 -2.33 16.51 -10.77
CA MET A 11 -1.98 16.54 -9.35
C MET A 11 -1.46 17.91 -8.93
N GLN A 12 -0.61 18.51 -9.75
CA GLN A 12 -0.05 19.84 -9.50
C GLN A 12 -1.12 20.93 -9.48
N ASP A 13 -2.08 20.87 -10.40
CA ASP A 13 -3.11 21.91 -10.52
C ASP A 13 -4.16 21.83 -9.40
N HIS A 14 -4.45 20.64 -8.88
CA HIS A 14 -5.61 20.41 -8.01
C HIS A 14 -5.28 20.03 -6.56
N TYR A 15 -4.18 19.33 -6.34
CA TYR A 15 -3.83 18.78 -5.01
C TYR A 15 -2.58 19.43 -4.42
N TYR A 16 -1.55 19.61 -5.21
CA TYR A 16 -0.28 20.12 -4.72
C TYR A 16 -0.39 21.49 -4.04
N PRO A 17 -1.21 22.46 -4.53
CA PRO A 17 -1.40 23.76 -3.88
C PRO A 17 -2.07 23.69 -2.51
N LEU A 18 -2.68 22.54 -2.16
CA LEU A 18 -3.26 22.31 -0.84
C LEU A 18 -2.21 21.99 0.25
N GLY A 19 -0.92 21.96 -0.11
CA GLY A 19 0.17 21.67 0.84
C GLY A 19 0.43 20.19 1.06
N ILE A 20 0.22 19.36 0.06
CA ILE A 20 0.50 17.91 0.13
C ILE A 20 2.01 17.68 0.27
N ASP A 21 2.40 16.91 1.29
CA ASP A 21 3.80 16.57 1.59
C ASP A 21 4.18 15.14 1.18
N ALA A 22 3.20 14.24 1.04
CA ALA A 22 3.39 12.84 0.70
C ALA A 22 2.25 12.33 -0.18
N TRP A 23 2.52 11.32 -1.00
CA TRP A 23 1.56 10.76 -1.93
C TRP A 23 1.33 9.28 -1.65
N TRP A 24 0.07 8.91 -1.51
CA TRP A 24 -0.36 7.52 -1.38
C TRP A 24 -0.90 7.03 -2.72
N MET A 25 -0.14 6.14 -3.35
CA MET A 25 -0.44 5.56 -4.66
C MET A 25 -1.10 4.19 -4.45
N ASP A 26 -2.38 4.21 -4.07
CA ASP A 26 -3.16 2.99 -3.94
C ASP A 26 -3.51 2.39 -5.30
N ALA A 27 -3.89 1.12 -5.33
CA ALA A 27 -4.31 0.38 -6.53
C ALA A 27 -3.28 0.39 -7.69
N SER A 28 -2.00 0.52 -7.36
CA SER A 28 -0.90 0.72 -8.32
C SER A 28 -0.31 -0.56 -8.93
N GLU A 29 -0.99 -1.69 -8.83
CA GLU A 29 -0.61 -2.97 -9.46
C GLU A 29 -0.64 -2.99 -11.01
N PRO A 30 -1.55 -2.37 -11.79
CA PRO A 30 -2.76 -1.61 -11.49
C PRO A 30 -3.96 -2.50 -11.11
N ASN A 31 -4.75 -2.05 -10.15
CA ASN A 31 -6.05 -2.64 -9.87
C ASN A 31 -7.10 -2.02 -10.79
N ILE A 32 -7.62 -2.82 -11.70
CA ILE A 32 -8.62 -2.37 -12.68
C ILE A 32 -9.94 -3.08 -12.37
N ARG A 33 -10.96 -2.32 -12.00
CA ARG A 33 -12.33 -2.81 -11.71
C ARG A 33 -12.36 -3.94 -10.66
N ASP A 34 -11.45 -3.89 -9.68
CA ASP A 34 -11.31 -4.93 -8.65
C ASP A 34 -11.25 -6.37 -9.20
N CYS A 35 -10.82 -6.51 -10.43
CA CYS A 35 -10.68 -7.80 -11.09
C CYS A 35 -9.36 -8.46 -10.70
N THR A 36 -9.42 -9.71 -10.26
CA THR A 36 -8.25 -10.52 -9.91
C THR A 36 -7.61 -11.21 -11.11
N ASP A 37 -8.32 -11.30 -12.24
CA ASP A 37 -7.80 -11.92 -13.47
C ASP A 37 -6.67 -11.08 -14.07
N LEU A 38 -5.47 -11.63 -14.03
CA LEU A 38 -4.26 -10.95 -14.50
C LEU A 38 -4.28 -10.76 -16.03
N GLN A 39 -4.82 -11.71 -16.78
CA GLN A 39 -4.88 -11.59 -18.24
C GLN A 39 -5.85 -10.47 -18.65
N TYR A 40 -7.03 -10.44 -18.02
CA TYR A 40 -7.98 -9.36 -18.22
C TYR A 40 -7.37 -7.96 -17.96
N ARG A 41 -6.62 -7.82 -16.85
CA ARG A 41 -5.94 -6.55 -16.55
C ARG A 41 -4.91 -6.18 -17.63
N LYS A 42 -4.12 -7.14 -18.10
CA LYS A 42 -3.13 -6.94 -19.16
C LYS A 42 -3.79 -6.51 -20.46
N ASP A 43 -4.92 -7.13 -20.82
CA ASP A 43 -5.67 -6.81 -22.03
C ASP A 43 -6.26 -5.39 -21.98
N LEU A 44 -6.80 -4.99 -20.82
CA LEU A 44 -7.30 -3.63 -20.62
C LEU A 44 -6.20 -2.56 -20.63
N CYS A 45 -5.01 -2.87 -20.11
CA CYS A 45 -3.88 -1.95 -20.20
C CYS A 45 -3.39 -1.76 -21.64
N GLY A 46 -3.72 -2.70 -22.55
CA GLY A 46 -3.35 -2.63 -23.96
C GLY A 46 -1.84 -2.55 -24.20
N PRO A 47 -1.40 -2.24 -25.41
CA PRO A 47 0.00 -1.97 -25.68
C PRO A 47 0.41 -0.64 -25.03
N THR A 48 1.58 -0.66 -24.37
CA THR A 48 2.20 0.55 -23.82
C THR A 48 3.11 1.21 -24.86
N ALA A 49 3.52 2.46 -24.61
CA ALA A 49 4.53 3.13 -25.46
C ALA A 49 5.89 2.39 -25.53
N LEU A 50 6.13 1.47 -24.59
CA LEU A 50 7.37 0.67 -24.50
C LEU A 50 7.22 -0.72 -25.11
N GLY A 51 5.99 -1.14 -25.45
CA GLY A 51 5.68 -2.45 -26.02
C GLY A 51 4.45 -3.12 -25.36
N PRO A 52 4.29 -4.43 -25.54
CA PRO A 52 3.09 -5.13 -25.05
C PRO A 52 2.96 -5.09 -23.53
N SER A 53 1.73 -4.96 -23.06
CA SER A 53 1.41 -4.90 -21.62
C SER A 53 1.94 -6.12 -20.86
N ALA A 54 1.89 -7.31 -21.46
CA ALA A 54 2.43 -8.53 -20.86
C ALA A 54 3.90 -8.41 -20.40
N LYS A 55 4.70 -7.58 -21.09
CA LYS A 55 6.10 -7.32 -20.74
C LYS A 55 6.26 -6.23 -19.69
N PHE A 56 5.41 -5.20 -19.70
CA PHE A 56 5.62 -3.99 -18.90
C PHE A 56 4.60 -3.80 -17.79
N PHE A 57 3.64 -4.70 -17.64
CA PHE A 57 2.55 -4.58 -16.67
C PHE A 57 3.07 -4.38 -15.23
N ASN A 58 4.02 -5.19 -14.79
CA ASN A 58 4.55 -5.11 -13.44
C ASN A 58 5.36 -3.83 -13.15
N ALA A 59 5.77 -3.10 -14.19
CA ALA A 59 6.48 -1.83 -14.04
C ALA A 59 5.53 -0.61 -13.87
N TYR A 60 4.23 -0.83 -13.78
CA TYR A 60 3.24 0.25 -13.69
C TYR A 60 3.49 1.18 -12.50
N ALA A 61 3.68 0.61 -11.30
CA ALA A 61 3.99 1.40 -10.10
C ALA A 61 5.28 2.21 -10.23
N LEU A 62 6.30 1.63 -10.87
CA LEU A 62 7.56 2.33 -11.14
C LEU A 62 7.35 3.56 -12.02
N MET A 63 6.53 3.43 -13.08
CA MET A 63 6.23 4.53 -13.99
C MET A 63 5.38 5.62 -13.34
N ASN A 64 4.46 5.26 -12.46
CA ASN A 64 3.69 6.22 -11.66
C ASN A 64 4.58 6.96 -10.66
N ALA A 65 5.45 6.23 -9.96
CA ALA A 65 6.40 6.83 -9.02
C ALA A 65 7.34 7.82 -9.72
N GLU A 66 7.87 7.47 -10.89
CA GLU A 66 8.66 8.37 -11.74
C GLU A 66 7.88 9.64 -12.08
N ALA A 67 6.62 9.52 -12.48
CA ALA A 67 5.80 10.66 -12.87
C ALA A 67 5.63 11.68 -11.74
N ILE A 68 5.37 11.20 -10.51
CA ILE A 68 5.16 12.06 -9.35
C ILE A 68 6.51 12.63 -8.87
N TYR A 69 7.52 11.79 -8.77
CA TYR A 69 8.84 12.20 -8.29
C TYR A 69 9.43 13.29 -9.18
N ASP A 70 9.54 13.03 -10.49
CA ASP A 70 10.11 13.98 -11.44
C ASP A 70 9.26 15.25 -11.54
N GLY A 71 7.94 15.09 -11.49
CA GLY A 71 7.01 16.20 -11.52
C GLY A 71 7.17 17.14 -10.31
N GLN A 72 7.16 16.60 -9.09
CA GLN A 72 7.33 17.40 -7.88
C GLN A 72 8.72 18.01 -7.80
N ARG A 73 9.77 17.25 -8.10
CA ARG A 73 11.14 17.77 -8.13
C ARG A 73 11.35 18.86 -9.18
N GLY A 74 10.61 18.81 -10.27
CA GLY A 74 10.61 19.86 -11.29
C GLY A 74 9.96 21.17 -10.85
N VAL A 75 8.99 21.10 -9.94
CA VAL A 75 8.29 22.29 -9.39
C VAL A 75 9.02 22.84 -8.16
N GLU A 76 9.45 21.95 -7.27
CA GLU A 76 10.06 22.32 -5.99
C GLU A 76 11.30 21.45 -5.71
N PRO A 77 12.45 21.80 -6.29
CA PRO A 77 13.67 20.97 -6.26
C PRO A 77 14.19 20.67 -4.85
N ASP A 78 13.96 21.56 -3.90
CA ASP A 78 14.48 21.44 -2.53
C ASP A 78 13.56 20.65 -1.60
N LYS A 79 12.29 20.46 -1.99
CA LYS A 79 11.34 19.68 -1.20
C LYS A 79 11.55 18.19 -1.43
N ARG A 80 11.63 17.43 -0.33
CA ARG A 80 11.72 15.97 -0.40
C ARG A 80 10.41 15.39 -0.93
N VAL A 81 10.53 14.37 -1.77
CA VAL A 81 9.39 13.56 -2.23
C VAL A 81 9.28 12.34 -1.33
N PHE A 82 8.05 11.99 -0.95
CA PHE A 82 7.74 10.71 -0.31
C PHE A 82 6.52 10.09 -0.97
N LEU A 83 6.67 8.85 -1.40
CA LEU A 83 5.62 8.07 -2.04
C LEU A 83 5.40 6.78 -1.25
N LEU A 84 4.14 6.37 -1.15
CA LEU A 84 3.73 5.04 -0.69
C LEU A 84 2.94 4.37 -1.80
N THR A 85 3.33 3.16 -2.21
CA THR A 85 2.67 2.42 -3.31
C THR A 85 2.31 1.00 -2.90
N ARG A 86 1.15 0.50 -3.37
CA ARG A 86 0.68 -0.86 -3.06
C ARG A 86 1.41 -1.95 -3.84
N SER A 87 2.32 -1.62 -4.71
CA SER A 87 3.09 -2.61 -5.46
C SER A 87 4.56 -2.21 -5.57
N GLY A 88 5.43 -3.22 -5.63
CA GLY A 88 6.86 -3.06 -5.74
C GLY A 88 7.39 -3.44 -7.12
N PHE A 89 8.46 -2.77 -7.56
CA PHE A 89 9.24 -3.14 -8.73
C PHE A 89 10.71 -2.73 -8.54
N ALA A 90 11.61 -3.45 -9.16
CA ALA A 90 13.05 -3.16 -9.07
C ALA A 90 13.37 -1.72 -9.50
N GLY A 91 14.07 -0.98 -8.66
CA GLY A 91 14.41 0.41 -8.92
C GLY A 91 13.43 1.45 -8.35
N LEU A 92 12.35 1.03 -7.70
CA LEU A 92 11.33 1.92 -7.13
C LEU A 92 11.92 2.89 -6.08
N GLN A 93 12.95 2.45 -5.34
CA GLN A 93 13.64 3.26 -4.34
C GLN A 93 14.29 4.53 -4.91
N ARG A 94 14.56 4.59 -6.23
CA ARG A 94 15.07 5.81 -6.88
C ARG A 94 14.11 6.99 -6.79
N TYR A 95 12.82 6.70 -6.61
CA TYR A 95 11.77 7.69 -6.57
C TYR A 95 11.25 7.94 -5.15
N SER A 96 12.09 7.73 -4.13
CA SER A 96 11.76 7.93 -2.71
C SER A 96 10.48 7.22 -2.29
N THR A 97 10.33 5.98 -2.75
CA THR A 97 9.09 5.21 -2.61
C THR A 97 9.23 4.11 -1.55
N ALA A 98 8.28 4.10 -0.63
CA ALA A 98 7.97 2.96 0.22
C ALA A 98 6.84 2.13 -0.41
N THR A 99 6.72 0.87 -0.02
CA THR A 99 5.63 0.00 -0.46
C THR A 99 5.00 -0.75 0.71
N TRP A 100 3.73 -1.16 0.57
CA TRP A 100 3.05 -2.00 1.54
C TRP A 100 2.36 -3.18 0.87
N SER A 101 1.98 -4.15 1.68
CA SER A 101 1.44 -5.43 1.19
C SER A 101 -0.02 -5.40 0.75
N GLY A 102 -0.69 -4.24 0.82
CA GLY A 102 -2.10 -4.11 0.43
C GLY A 102 -3.08 -4.63 1.48
N ASP A 103 -4.27 -4.96 1.03
CA ASP A 103 -5.45 -5.27 1.84
C ASP A 103 -5.40 -6.71 2.41
N ILE A 104 -4.48 -6.93 3.34
CA ILE A 104 -4.28 -8.23 3.99
C ILE A 104 -5.35 -8.51 5.04
N ALA A 105 -5.66 -9.78 5.28
CA ALA A 105 -6.65 -10.17 6.27
C ALA A 105 -6.10 -10.13 7.70
N THR A 106 -7.00 -9.91 8.66
CA THR A 106 -6.69 -9.93 10.09
C THR A 106 -6.64 -11.38 10.58
N ARG A 107 -5.53 -12.08 10.30
CA ARG A 107 -5.30 -13.50 10.61
C ARG A 107 -3.88 -13.76 11.04
N TRP A 108 -3.67 -14.82 11.79
CA TRP A 108 -2.33 -15.24 12.21
C TRP A 108 -1.45 -15.66 11.03
N GLU A 109 -2.04 -16.33 10.04
CA GLU A 109 -1.35 -16.77 8.82
C GLU A 109 -0.88 -15.58 8.01
N ASP A 110 -1.73 -14.57 7.86
CA ASP A 110 -1.39 -13.33 7.15
C ASP A 110 -0.26 -12.60 7.88
N MET A 111 -0.35 -12.44 9.19
CA MET A 111 0.71 -11.84 10.00
C MET A 111 2.03 -12.59 9.82
N LYS A 112 2.02 -13.92 9.90
CA LYS A 112 3.21 -14.75 9.68
C LYS A 112 3.81 -14.54 8.30
N ALA A 113 2.96 -14.46 7.26
CA ALA A 113 3.39 -14.22 5.89
C ALA A 113 4.05 -12.85 5.72
N GLN A 114 3.60 -11.82 6.45
CA GLN A 114 4.19 -10.47 6.37
C GLN A 114 5.65 -10.44 6.84
N ILE A 115 6.03 -11.26 7.80
CA ILE A 115 7.43 -11.35 8.27
C ILE A 115 8.34 -11.80 7.13
N SER A 116 7.95 -12.89 6.45
CA SER A 116 8.70 -13.39 5.30
C SER A 116 8.68 -12.44 4.12
N ALA A 117 7.53 -11.79 3.87
CA ALA A 117 7.37 -10.81 2.80
C ALA A 117 8.32 -9.62 3.00
N GLY A 118 8.34 -9.02 4.19
CA GLY A 118 9.23 -7.89 4.49
C GLY A 118 10.70 -8.22 4.31
N LEU A 119 11.12 -9.40 4.77
CA LEU A 119 12.49 -9.87 4.57
C LEU A 119 12.83 -10.05 3.09
N ASN A 120 11.92 -10.64 2.31
CA ASN A 120 12.12 -10.84 0.87
C ASN A 120 12.18 -9.51 0.11
N PHE A 121 11.36 -8.52 0.46
CA PHE A 121 11.46 -7.18 -0.11
C PHE A 121 12.81 -6.53 0.22
N ALA A 122 13.25 -6.61 1.48
CA ALA A 122 14.52 -6.05 1.90
C ALA A 122 15.72 -6.63 1.16
N VAL A 123 15.83 -7.97 1.05
CA VAL A 123 16.93 -8.62 0.32
C VAL A 123 16.83 -8.42 -1.20
N SER A 124 15.65 -8.11 -1.71
CA SER A 124 15.43 -7.75 -3.13
C SER A 124 15.77 -6.28 -3.44
N GLY A 125 16.29 -5.52 -2.47
CA GLY A 125 16.67 -4.12 -2.64
C GLY A 125 15.53 -3.12 -2.52
N ILE A 126 14.40 -3.51 -1.91
CA ILE A 126 13.27 -2.64 -1.58
C ILE A 126 13.07 -2.65 -0.05
N PRO A 127 13.98 -2.02 0.72
CA PRO A 127 13.97 -2.11 2.18
C PRO A 127 12.86 -1.27 2.83
N TYR A 128 12.35 -0.25 2.14
CA TYR A 128 11.26 0.59 2.64
C TYR A 128 9.92 -0.07 2.36
N TRP A 129 9.63 -1.08 3.16
CA TRP A 129 8.42 -1.88 3.08
C TRP A 129 7.67 -1.85 4.41
N THR A 130 6.35 -2.01 4.33
CA THR A 130 5.46 -2.08 5.50
C THR A 130 4.22 -2.94 5.20
N MET A 131 3.31 -3.02 6.15
CA MET A 131 2.03 -3.70 6.05
C MET A 131 0.99 -2.97 6.90
N ASP A 132 -0.27 -3.29 6.68
CA ASP A 132 -1.35 -2.83 7.54
C ASP A 132 -1.28 -3.55 8.89
N ILE A 133 -0.87 -2.81 9.93
CA ILE A 133 -0.78 -3.35 11.29
C ILE A 133 -2.17 -3.70 11.79
N GLY A 134 -2.36 -4.96 12.15
CA GLY A 134 -3.65 -5.51 12.53
C GLY A 134 -4.43 -6.12 11.38
N GLY A 135 -3.95 -5.96 10.13
CA GLY A 135 -4.66 -6.33 8.91
C GLY A 135 -5.68 -5.28 8.49
N PHE A 136 -5.96 -5.22 7.20
CA PHE A 136 -6.96 -4.31 6.63
C PHE A 136 -8.36 -4.93 6.67
N CYS A 137 -8.49 -6.20 6.24
CA CYS A 137 -9.76 -6.92 6.19
C CYS A 137 -10.02 -7.64 7.50
N VAL A 138 -10.72 -6.97 8.43
CA VAL A 138 -11.05 -7.55 9.75
C VAL A 138 -12.12 -8.62 9.61
N GLU A 139 -11.89 -9.81 10.19
CA GLU A 139 -12.87 -10.89 10.19
C GLU A 139 -14.13 -10.52 10.99
N ASN A 140 -15.29 -10.90 10.49
CA ASN A 140 -16.59 -10.59 11.10
C ASN A 140 -16.69 -11.04 12.56
N ARG A 141 -16.05 -12.15 12.94
CA ARG A 141 -16.04 -12.65 14.33
C ARG A 141 -15.36 -11.66 15.28
N TYR A 142 -14.29 -11.00 14.84
CA TYR A 142 -13.59 -9.98 15.64
C TYR A 142 -14.43 -8.71 15.78
N VAL A 143 -15.07 -8.30 14.69
CA VAL A 143 -16.01 -7.15 14.71
C VAL A 143 -17.16 -7.41 15.67
N ALA A 144 -17.76 -8.60 15.60
CA ALA A 144 -18.84 -9.00 16.51
C ALA A 144 -18.38 -9.03 17.98
N GLY A 145 -17.18 -9.58 18.24
CA GLY A 145 -16.58 -9.60 19.57
C GLY A 145 -16.34 -8.21 20.15
N GLN A 146 -15.88 -7.27 19.34
CA GLN A 146 -15.70 -5.87 19.74
C GLN A 146 -17.03 -5.20 20.05
N MET A 147 -18.05 -5.42 19.20
CA MET A 147 -19.39 -4.87 19.43
C MET A 147 -20.02 -5.39 20.74
N GLU A 148 -19.82 -6.68 21.03
CA GLU A 148 -20.27 -7.27 22.30
C GLU A 148 -19.56 -6.65 23.50
N PHE A 149 -18.23 -6.54 23.42
CA PHE A 149 -17.44 -5.88 24.45
C PHE A 149 -17.89 -4.43 24.69
N ASN A 150 -18.11 -3.66 23.63
CA ASN A 150 -18.58 -2.27 23.75
C ASN A 150 -19.96 -2.15 24.44
N LYS A 151 -20.82 -3.18 24.33
CA LYS A 151 -22.15 -3.21 24.95
C LYS A 151 -22.13 -3.71 26.39
N THR A 152 -21.30 -4.70 26.67
CA THR A 152 -21.39 -5.48 27.93
C THR A 152 -20.20 -5.26 28.85
N GLY A 153 -19.06 -4.78 28.33
CA GLY A 153 -17.78 -4.75 29.03
C GLY A 153 -17.13 -6.13 29.17
N CYS A 154 -17.75 -7.19 28.62
CA CYS A 154 -17.23 -8.57 28.73
C CYS A 154 -16.50 -8.99 27.49
N GLU A 155 -15.26 -9.47 27.64
CA GLU A 155 -14.45 -9.98 26.55
C GLU A 155 -14.81 -11.44 26.24
N ASN A 156 -15.24 -11.72 25.01
CA ASN A 156 -15.36 -13.07 24.50
C ASN A 156 -14.02 -13.58 23.92
N ALA A 157 -13.99 -14.84 23.48
CA ALA A 157 -12.78 -15.48 22.98
C ALA A 157 -12.22 -14.78 21.71
N ASP A 158 -13.09 -14.42 20.78
CA ASP A 158 -12.71 -13.76 19.53
C ASP A 158 -12.11 -12.37 19.77
N TYR A 159 -12.68 -11.60 20.69
CA TYR A 159 -12.14 -10.28 21.03
C TYR A 159 -10.77 -10.38 21.73
N LYS A 160 -10.59 -11.37 22.61
CA LYS A 160 -9.28 -11.64 23.25
C LYS A 160 -8.25 -12.03 22.20
N GLU A 161 -8.58 -12.93 21.29
CA GLU A 161 -7.70 -13.35 20.19
C GLU A 161 -7.32 -12.15 19.31
N TRP A 162 -8.29 -11.32 18.93
CA TRP A 162 -8.02 -10.13 18.12
C TRP A 162 -7.05 -9.16 18.81
N ARG A 163 -7.22 -8.92 20.11
CA ARG A 163 -6.29 -8.09 20.88
C ARG A 163 -4.88 -8.68 20.91
N GLU A 164 -4.76 -9.99 21.11
CA GLU A 164 -3.48 -10.68 21.09
C GLU A 164 -2.81 -10.57 19.71
N LEU A 165 -3.55 -10.85 18.63
CA LEU A 165 -3.07 -10.74 17.26
C LEU A 165 -2.58 -9.30 16.97
N ASN A 166 -3.35 -8.28 17.34
CA ASN A 166 -2.92 -6.89 17.17
C ASN A 166 -1.66 -6.58 17.99
N THR A 167 -1.57 -7.07 19.20
CA THR A 167 -0.37 -6.89 20.04
C THR A 167 0.87 -7.45 19.34
N ARG A 168 0.79 -8.66 18.77
CA ARG A 168 1.90 -9.25 18.02
C ARG A 168 2.20 -8.50 16.74
N TRP A 169 1.19 -8.00 16.06
CA TRP A 169 1.38 -7.19 14.86
C TRP A 169 2.09 -5.86 15.17
N TYR A 170 1.71 -5.19 16.26
CA TYR A 170 2.42 -3.98 16.71
C TYR A 170 3.87 -4.28 17.11
N GLN A 171 4.11 -5.41 17.78
CA GLN A 171 5.49 -5.83 18.12
C GLN A 171 6.34 -6.00 16.87
N PHE A 172 5.82 -6.65 15.82
CA PHE A 172 6.52 -6.78 14.55
C PHE A 172 6.66 -5.44 13.84
N GLY A 173 5.59 -4.66 13.78
CA GLY A 173 5.57 -3.35 13.12
C GLY A 173 6.56 -2.36 13.70
N ALA A 174 6.87 -2.44 14.99
CA ALA A 174 7.87 -1.58 15.63
C ALA A 174 9.29 -1.74 15.06
N PHE A 175 9.56 -2.84 14.36
CA PHE A 175 10.83 -3.09 13.67
C PHE A 175 10.77 -2.81 12.16
N CYS A 176 9.61 -2.44 11.63
CA CYS A 176 9.47 -2.05 10.23
C CYS A 176 9.92 -0.60 10.03
N PRO A 177 10.49 -0.24 8.85
CA PRO A 177 10.94 1.12 8.54
C PRO A 177 9.83 2.17 8.64
N PHE A 178 8.58 1.75 8.43
CA PHE A 178 7.38 2.57 8.57
C PHE A 178 6.32 1.83 9.35
N VAL A 179 5.60 2.55 10.20
CA VAL A 179 4.45 2.04 10.94
C VAL A 179 3.21 2.76 10.40
N PRO A 180 2.56 2.29 9.32
CA PRO A 180 1.28 2.84 8.94
C PRO A 180 0.26 2.43 10.01
N CYS A 181 -0.27 3.40 10.72
CA CYS A 181 -1.48 3.20 11.49
C CYS A 181 -2.65 3.18 10.51
N THR A 182 -2.92 2.04 9.92
CA THR A 182 -4.24 1.85 9.32
C THR A 182 -5.23 1.78 10.48
N ARG A 183 -6.26 2.59 10.41
CA ARG A 183 -7.42 2.42 11.26
C ARG A 183 -7.97 1.02 10.96
N SER A 184 -7.72 0.06 11.84
CA SER A 184 -8.65 -1.05 11.97
C SER A 184 -10.03 -0.40 12.05
N VAL A 185 -10.89 -0.69 11.08
CA VAL A 185 -12.18 -0.05 10.96
C VAL A 185 -12.86 -0.12 12.31
N SER A 186 -12.78 0.96 13.07
CA SER A 186 -13.71 1.19 14.13
C SER A 186 -15.04 1.44 13.43
N VAL A 187 -15.82 0.37 13.29
CA VAL A 187 -17.23 0.50 12.94
C VAL A 187 -17.84 1.44 13.99
N PRO A 188 -18.54 2.49 13.56
CA PRO A 188 -19.12 3.49 14.46
C PRO A 188 -20.11 2.89 15.42
#